data_8e87d2b01da4ac87078b7a1e582dc86b
#
_entry.id   8e87d2b01da4ac87078b7a1e582dc86b
#
_cell.length_a   1.000
_cell.length_b   1.000
_cell.length_c   1.000
_cell.angle_alpha   90.00
_cell.angle_beta   90.00
_cell.angle_gamma   90.00
#
_symmetry.space_group_name_H-M   'P 1'
#
loop_
_entity.id
_entity.type
_entity.pdbx_description
1 polymer ?
#
loop_
_entity_poly.entity_id
_entity_poly.type
_entity_poly.pdbx_seq_one_letter_code
_entity_poly.pdbx_strand_id
1 'polypeptide(L)'
;MSGAKRKYIEAAYELLARDGLNSVSIRKVADEIGCSSAALYRHFPDINELIAVASIRFLRDYIEDARILSKVEMNPLELNLQLWECLAYYSFRNAEIFDNLFFGNSDGGRYSEAVRGYFEEYPEDLAGLKDFMLDMFRDATTVAERDSVLLNRAAENGMLSRDAAVFLCKLDTYLFRGMLSDLRGRDLEEDDFRWVTREFMDLLIRSYTTQLEEGYSILVVKPDFVAQNATRDADERSSYRVKIIPVKFGPATKGVSKATA
;
A
#
# COMPACT_ATOMS: atom_id res chain seq x y z
N MET A 1 10.93 3.29 -28.18
CA MET A 1 10.04 4.48 -28.20
C MET A 1 9.52 4.80 -26.79
N SER A 2 10.24 4.35 -25.75
CA SER A 2 10.00 4.73 -24.37
C SER A 2 10.36 6.20 -24.16
N GLY A 3 9.53 6.96 -23.47
CA GLY A 3 9.77 8.37 -23.14
C GLY A 3 8.84 9.38 -23.81
N ALA A 4 8.09 9.00 -24.85
CA ALA A 4 7.18 9.94 -25.51
C ALA A 4 5.98 10.32 -24.62
N LYS A 5 5.54 9.42 -23.76
CA LYS A 5 4.43 9.62 -22.79
C LYS A 5 4.91 10.29 -21.49
N ARG A 6 6.17 10.12 -21.10
CA ARG A 6 6.72 10.61 -19.82
C ARG A 6 6.43 12.08 -19.56
N LYS A 7 6.70 12.94 -20.53
CA LYS A 7 6.47 14.39 -20.37
C LYS A 7 5.02 14.76 -20.04
N TYR A 8 4.05 13.99 -20.56
CA TYR A 8 2.63 14.20 -20.26
C TYR A 8 2.27 13.68 -18.86
N ILE A 9 2.85 12.54 -18.48
CA ILE A 9 2.68 11.94 -17.14
C ILE A 9 3.29 12.87 -16.09
N GLU A 10 4.51 13.40 -16.33
CA GLU A 10 5.16 14.36 -15.44
C GLU A 10 4.32 15.63 -15.26
N ALA A 11 3.88 16.24 -16.36
CA ALA A 11 3.08 17.46 -16.29
C ALA A 11 1.73 17.22 -15.58
N ALA A 12 1.09 16.08 -15.81
CA ALA A 12 -0.14 15.72 -15.11
C ALA A 12 0.12 15.48 -13.61
N TYR A 13 1.22 14.81 -13.25
CA TYR A 13 1.63 14.61 -11.87
C TYR A 13 1.88 15.96 -11.15
N GLU A 14 2.61 16.88 -11.77
CA GLU A 14 2.88 18.21 -11.20
C GLU A 14 1.58 19.01 -10.98
N LEU A 15 0.63 18.92 -11.93
CA LEU A 15 -0.69 19.54 -11.79
C LEU A 15 -1.49 18.89 -10.66
N LEU A 16 -1.48 17.54 -10.57
CA LEU A 16 -2.14 16.81 -9.48
C LEU A 16 -1.57 17.20 -8.11
N ALA A 17 -0.24 17.26 -8.00
CA ALA A 17 0.45 17.58 -6.76
C ALA A 17 0.21 19.04 -6.31
N ARG A 18 0.16 19.97 -7.26
CA ARG A 18 0.02 21.41 -6.98
C ARG A 18 -1.43 21.82 -6.75
N ASP A 19 -2.33 21.37 -7.62
CA ASP A 19 -3.68 21.92 -7.75
C ASP A 19 -4.80 20.91 -7.47
N GLY A 20 -4.45 19.64 -7.19
CA GLY A 20 -5.38 18.55 -6.89
C GLY A 20 -6.09 17.95 -8.12
N LEU A 21 -6.91 16.92 -7.85
CA LEU A 21 -7.52 16.06 -8.88
C LEU A 21 -8.40 16.84 -9.87
N ASN A 22 -9.23 17.73 -9.37
CA ASN A 22 -10.22 18.47 -10.18
C ASN A 22 -9.60 19.56 -11.07
N SER A 23 -8.33 19.87 -10.89
CA SER A 23 -7.64 20.90 -11.65
C SER A 23 -7.09 20.40 -12.97
N VAL A 24 -6.89 19.09 -13.15
CA VAL A 24 -6.20 18.51 -14.31
C VAL A 24 -7.14 18.43 -15.51
N SER A 25 -6.69 18.96 -16.65
CA SER A 25 -7.39 18.86 -17.92
C SER A 25 -6.40 18.75 -19.07
N ILE A 26 -6.84 18.19 -20.21
CA ILE A 26 -6.03 18.06 -21.43
C ILE A 26 -5.39 19.41 -21.80
N ARG A 27 -6.16 20.51 -21.72
CA ARG A 27 -5.66 21.84 -22.06
C ARG A 27 -4.56 22.29 -21.11
N LYS A 28 -4.78 22.16 -19.80
CA LYS A 28 -3.76 22.56 -18.81
C LYS A 28 -2.47 21.76 -18.94
N VAL A 29 -2.57 20.44 -19.15
CA VAL A 29 -1.38 19.60 -19.37
C VAL A 29 -0.67 20.00 -20.66
N ALA A 30 -1.40 20.28 -21.74
CA ALA A 30 -0.80 20.71 -23.01
C ALA A 30 -0.13 22.08 -22.87
N ASP A 31 -0.75 23.02 -22.17
CA ASP A 31 -0.20 24.35 -21.89
C ASP A 31 1.08 24.27 -21.02
N GLU A 32 1.13 23.40 -20.01
CA GLU A 32 2.28 23.19 -19.11
C GLU A 32 3.55 22.78 -19.90
N ILE A 33 3.38 21.93 -20.91
CA ILE A 33 4.52 21.43 -21.72
C ILE A 33 4.69 22.13 -23.06
N GLY A 34 3.90 23.15 -23.34
CA GLY A 34 4.00 23.95 -24.58
C GLY A 34 3.61 23.16 -25.84
N CYS A 35 2.62 22.27 -25.77
CA CYS A 35 2.16 21.50 -26.93
C CYS A 35 0.66 21.74 -27.23
N SER A 36 0.18 21.23 -28.38
CA SER A 36 -1.25 21.28 -28.68
C SER A 36 -2.01 20.14 -27.97
N SER A 37 -3.26 20.38 -27.61
CA SER A 37 -4.17 19.32 -27.10
C SER A 37 -4.27 18.15 -28.06
N ALA A 38 -4.22 18.38 -29.38
CA ALA A 38 -4.23 17.33 -30.39
C ALA A 38 -3.00 16.40 -30.32
N ALA A 39 -1.83 16.94 -29.90
CA ALA A 39 -0.63 16.14 -29.67
C ALA A 39 -0.79 15.22 -28.46
N LEU A 40 -1.44 15.69 -27.40
CA LEU A 40 -1.71 14.91 -26.20
C LEU A 40 -2.69 13.77 -26.48
N TYR A 41 -3.79 14.05 -27.20
CA TYR A 41 -4.80 13.02 -27.56
C TYR A 41 -4.24 11.83 -28.36
N ARG A 42 -3.10 12.00 -29.05
CA ARG A 42 -2.43 10.87 -29.73
C ARG A 42 -1.81 9.86 -28.76
N HIS A 43 -1.52 10.27 -27.54
CA HIS A 43 -0.88 9.45 -26.51
C HIS A 43 -1.86 9.00 -25.41
N PHE A 44 -2.82 9.86 -25.09
CA PHE A 44 -3.84 9.65 -24.06
C PHE A 44 -5.19 10.08 -24.62
N PRO A 45 -6.00 9.13 -25.12
CA PRO A 45 -7.31 9.42 -25.69
C PRO A 45 -8.30 9.95 -24.64
N ASP A 46 -8.13 9.61 -23.37
CA ASP A 46 -8.94 10.05 -22.24
C ASP A 46 -8.06 10.72 -21.17
N ILE A 47 -8.50 11.88 -20.69
CA ILE A 47 -7.83 12.58 -19.57
C ILE A 47 -7.81 11.73 -18.30
N ASN A 48 -8.82 10.92 -18.07
CA ASN A 48 -8.88 10.05 -16.90
C ASN A 48 -7.82 8.93 -16.96
N GLU A 49 -7.47 8.46 -18.15
CA GLU A 49 -6.34 7.52 -18.33
C GLU A 49 -5.03 8.21 -17.93
N LEU A 50 -4.78 9.42 -18.41
CA LEU A 50 -3.59 10.19 -18.04
C LEU A 50 -3.53 10.48 -16.55
N ILE A 51 -4.65 10.90 -15.94
CA ILE A 51 -4.75 11.13 -14.50
C ILE A 51 -4.44 9.84 -13.73
N ALA A 52 -5.01 8.71 -14.13
CA ALA A 52 -4.77 7.43 -13.46
C ALA A 52 -3.29 7.00 -13.53
N VAL A 53 -2.66 7.09 -14.73
CA VAL A 53 -1.24 6.77 -14.90
C VAL A 53 -0.36 7.73 -14.10
N ALA A 54 -0.65 9.04 -14.11
CA ALA A 54 0.09 10.03 -13.33
C ALA A 54 -0.07 9.82 -11.81
N SER A 55 -1.24 9.33 -11.37
CA SER A 55 -1.51 9.02 -9.96
C SER A 55 -0.64 7.87 -9.44
N ILE A 56 -0.22 6.92 -10.29
CA ILE A 56 0.72 5.85 -9.89
C ILE A 56 2.05 6.43 -9.43
N ARG A 57 2.47 7.58 -9.95
CA ARG A 57 3.72 8.22 -9.54
C ARG A 57 3.74 8.61 -8.05
N PHE A 58 2.60 8.90 -7.45
CA PHE A 58 2.50 9.13 -6.00
C PHE A 58 2.81 7.89 -5.16
N LEU A 59 2.82 6.69 -5.77
CA LEU A 59 3.26 5.44 -5.12
C LEU A 59 4.77 5.23 -5.16
N ARG A 60 5.55 6.12 -5.78
CA ARG A 60 6.99 5.92 -5.97
C ARG A 60 7.73 5.75 -4.64
N ASP A 61 7.44 6.60 -3.66
CA ASP A 61 8.06 6.50 -2.34
C ASP A 61 7.61 5.22 -1.60
N TYR A 62 6.35 4.81 -1.76
CA TYR A 62 5.86 3.52 -1.26
C TYR A 62 6.60 2.33 -1.90
N ILE A 63 6.85 2.37 -3.20
CA ILE A 63 7.61 1.32 -3.92
C ILE A 63 9.05 1.27 -3.42
N GLU A 64 9.66 2.42 -3.14
CA GLU A 64 11.01 2.48 -2.55
C GLU A 64 11.04 1.89 -1.14
N ASP A 65 10.10 2.23 -0.28
CA ASP A 65 9.97 1.63 1.05
C ASP A 65 9.73 0.10 0.95
N ALA A 66 8.87 -0.34 0.04
CA ALA A 66 8.65 -1.76 -0.24
C ALA A 66 9.93 -2.48 -0.68
N ARG A 67 10.77 -1.82 -1.50
CA ARG A 67 12.08 -2.33 -1.91
C ARG A 67 13.02 -2.51 -0.72
N ILE A 68 13.04 -1.57 0.22
CA ILE A 68 13.83 -1.65 1.45
C ILE A 68 13.30 -2.80 2.33
N LEU A 69 11.99 -2.84 2.57
CA LEU A 69 11.33 -3.89 3.36
C LEU A 69 11.56 -5.29 2.79
N SER A 70 11.61 -5.43 1.46
CA SER A 70 11.86 -6.71 0.81
C SER A 70 13.23 -7.33 1.13
N LYS A 71 14.19 -6.54 1.59
CA LYS A 71 15.53 -6.99 1.98
C LYS A 71 15.62 -7.42 3.44
N VAL A 72 14.60 -7.11 4.23
CA VAL A 72 14.53 -7.49 5.64
C VAL A 72 13.90 -8.87 5.76
N GLU A 73 14.44 -9.70 6.64
CA GLU A 73 13.85 -11.00 6.97
C GLU A 73 12.60 -10.79 7.82
N MET A 74 11.46 -11.05 7.23
CA MET A 74 10.15 -10.94 7.86
C MET A 74 9.27 -12.11 7.39
N ASN A 75 8.36 -12.55 8.26
CA ASN A 75 7.32 -13.46 7.82
C ASN A 75 6.24 -12.71 6.99
N PRO A 76 5.37 -13.44 6.25
CA PRO A 76 4.39 -12.80 5.36
C PRO A 76 3.46 -11.81 6.05
N LEU A 77 3.02 -12.05 7.29
CA LEU A 77 2.13 -11.14 8.02
C LEU A 77 2.85 -9.88 8.49
N GLU A 78 4.08 -10.00 8.98
CA GLU A 78 4.91 -8.86 9.35
C GLU A 78 5.12 -7.95 8.14
N LEU A 79 5.48 -8.53 6.99
CA LEU A 79 5.67 -7.78 5.76
C LEU A 79 4.37 -7.14 5.28
N ASN A 80 3.25 -7.85 5.37
CA ASN A 80 1.94 -7.33 4.96
C ASN A 80 1.55 -6.09 5.78
N LEU A 81 1.68 -6.16 7.10
CA LEU A 81 1.36 -5.04 7.99
C LEU A 81 2.30 -3.84 7.74
N GLN A 82 3.59 -4.07 7.48
CA GLN A 82 4.52 -2.98 7.15
C GLN A 82 4.18 -2.32 5.80
N LEU A 83 3.80 -3.11 4.80
CA LEU A 83 3.38 -2.58 3.49
C LEU A 83 2.06 -1.80 3.59
N TRP A 84 1.13 -2.24 4.45
CA TRP A 84 -0.09 -1.49 4.73
C TRP A 84 0.19 -0.15 5.43
N GLU A 85 1.10 -0.12 6.40
CA GLU A 85 1.52 1.13 7.05
C GLU A 85 2.08 2.13 6.03
N CYS A 86 3.01 1.68 5.19
CA CYS A 86 3.59 2.53 4.14
C CYS A 86 2.52 3.01 3.14
N LEU A 87 1.66 2.09 2.66
CA LEU A 87 0.61 2.46 1.72
C LEU A 87 -0.38 3.46 2.33
N ALA A 88 -0.82 3.23 3.55
CA ALA A 88 -1.73 4.13 4.26
C ALA A 88 -1.12 5.52 4.44
N TYR A 89 0.13 5.59 4.89
CA TYR A 89 0.84 6.84 5.12
C TYR A 89 0.89 7.73 3.86
N TYR A 90 1.29 7.15 2.71
CA TYR A 90 1.37 7.91 1.46
C TYR A 90 0.00 8.22 0.87
N SER A 91 -0.95 7.28 1.01
CA SER A 91 -2.28 7.43 0.42
C SER A 91 -3.15 8.43 1.19
N PHE A 92 -3.07 8.45 2.51
CA PHE A 92 -3.89 9.37 3.33
C PHE A 92 -3.50 10.84 3.11
N ARG A 93 -2.24 11.11 2.78
CA ARG A 93 -1.77 12.45 2.38
C ARG A 93 -2.36 12.94 1.06
N ASN A 94 -2.78 12.02 0.20
CA ASN A 94 -3.32 12.30 -1.12
C ASN A 94 -4.65 11.56 -1.30
N ALA A 95 -5.53 11.59 -0.28
CA ALA A 95 -6.70 10.74 -0.17
C ALA A 95 -7.62 10.82 -1.40
N GLU A 96 -7.85 12.01 -1.94
CA GLU A 96 -8.70 12.19 -3.12
C GLU A 96 -8.12 11.52 -4.37
N ILE A 97 -6.79 11.62 -4.55
CA ILE A 97 -6.09 11.00 -5.69
C ILE A 97 -6.15 9.48 -5.58
N PHE A 98 -5.87 8.94 -4.38
CA PHE A 98 -5.83 7.50 -4.18
C PHE A 98 -7.21 6.85 -4.10
N ASP A 99 -8.22 7.54 -3.55
CA ASP A 99 -9.61 7.07 -3.62
C ASP A 99 -10.07 6.97 -5.07
N ASN A 100 -9.78 7.99 -5.90
CA ASN A 100 -10.08 7.94 -7.32
C ASN A 100 -9.32 6.84 -8.05
N LEU A 101 -8.02 6.65 -7.75
CA LEU A 101 -7.17 5.64 -8.39
C LEU A 101 -7.64 4.22 -8.08
N PHE A 102 -7.84 3.91 -6.79
CA PHE A 102 -8.14 2.55 -6.34
C PHE A 102 -9.63 2.19 -6.43
N PHE A 103 -10.51 3.17 -6.24
CA PHE A 103 -11.94 2.92 -6.04
C PHE A 103 -12.87 3.76 -6.93
N GLY A 104 -12.33 4.66 -7.73
CA GLY A 104 -13.11 5.57 -8.58
C GLY A 104 -13.90 4.90 -9.71
N ASN A 105 -13.58 3.64 -10.04
CA ASN A 105 -14.34 2.80 -10.96
C ASN A 105 -14.67 1.47 -10.31
N SER A 106 -15.93 1.07 -10.46
CA SER A 106 -16.48 -0.15 -9.86
C SER A 106 -15.89 -1.48 -10.37
N ASP A 107 -15.16 -1.47 -11.49
CA ASP A 107 -14.64 -2.66 -12.16
C ASP A 107 -13.13 -2.93 -11.97
N GLY A 108 -12.40 -2.04 -11.27
CA GLY A 108 -10.95 -2.19 -11.04
C GLY A 108 -10.08 -2.07 -12.29
N GLY A 109 -10.65 -2.03 -13.48
CA GLY A 109 -9.91 -2.07 -14.74
C GLY A 109 -8.98 -0.88 -14.93
N ARG A 110 -9.39 0.30 -14.50
CA ARG A 110 -8.58 1.52 -14.64
C ARG A 110 -7.29 1.47 -13.83
N TYR A 111 -7.32 0.93 -12.61
CA TYR A 111 -6.10 0.77 -11.80
C TYR A 111 -5.09 -0.14 -12.47
N SER A 112 -5.51 -1.31 -12.95
CA SER A 112 -4.66 -2.27 -13.64
C SER A 112 -4.04 -1.69 -14.92
N GLU A 113 -4.84 -0.96 -15.72
CA GLU A 113 -4.36 -0.29 -16.93
C GLU A 113 -3.36 0.83 -16.59
N ALA A 114 -3.63 1.63 -15.55
CA ALA A 114 -2.75 2.68 -15.09
C ALA A 114 -1.40 2.13 -14.60
N VAL A 115 -1.41 1.07 -13.80
CA VAL A 115 -0.21 0.39 -13.32
C VAL A 115 0.64 -0.10 -14.50
N ARG A 116 0.03 -0.79 -15.46
CA ARG A 116 0.72 -1.26 -16.66
C ARG A 116 1.29 -0.11 -17.47
N GLY A 117 0.48 0.90 -17.78
CA GLY A 117 0.92 2.07 -18.55
C GLY A 117 2.04 2.85 -17.87
N TYR A 118 2.02 2.94 -16.53
CA TYR A 118 3.08 3.58 -15.77
C TYR A 118 4.40 2.80 -15.87
N PHE A 119 4.40 1.50 -15.56
CA PHE A 119 5.63 0.71 -15.55
C PHE A 119 6.17 0.38 -16.95
N GLU A 120 5.38 0.50 -18.00
CA GLU A 120 5.89 0.52 -19.39
C GLU A 120 6.78 1.74 -19.66
N GLU A 121 6.44 2.90 -19.08
CA GLU A 121 7.22 4.13 -19.20
C GLU A 121 8.34 4.24 -18.13
N TYR A 122 8.15 3.70 -16.93
CA TYR A 122 9.06 3.76 -15.78
C TYR A 122 9.45 2.36 -15.26
N PRO A 123 10.04 1.48 -16.08
CA PRO A 123 10.43 0.14 -15.63
C PRO A 123 11.49 0.17 -14.54
N GLU A 124 12.27 1.25 -14.46
CA GLU A 124 13.28 1.47 -13.42
C GLU A 124 12.69 1.54 -12.00
N ASP A 125 11.44 1.96 -11.85
CA ASP A 125 10.79 2.05 -10.53
C ASP A 125 10.53 0.65 -9.92
N LEU A 126 10.45 -0.40 -10.73
CA LEU A 126 10.37 -1.79 -10.26
C LEU A 126 11.73 -2.45 -10.03
N ALA A 127 12.84 -1.82 -10.45
CA ALA A 127 14.17 -2.43 -10.36
C ALA A 127 14.56 -2.73 -8.90
N GLY A 128 15.08 -3.94 -8.66
CA GLY A 128 15.56 -4.36 -7.34
C GLY A 128 14.48 -4.83 -6.36
N LEU A 129 13.22 -4.92 -6.77
CA LEU A 129 12.20 -5.66 -6.04
C LEU A 129 12.43 -7.18 -6.17
N LYS A 130 12.06 -7.94 -5.14
CA LYS A 130 12.05 -9.41 -5.22
C LYS A 130 10.91 -9.90 -6.14
N ASP A 131 11.08 -11.07 -6.74
CA ASP A 131 10.15 -11.63 -7.73
C ASP A 131 8.69 -11.57 -7.30
N PHE A 132 8.36 -12.04 -6.09
CA PHE A 132 6.99 -12.03 -5.60
C PHE A 132 6.41 -10.61 -5.41
N MET A 133 7.26 -9.63 -5.13
CA MET A 133 6.85 -8.23 -5.02
C MET A 133 6.68 -7.61 -6.41
N LEU A 134 7.51 -8.04 -7.38
CA LEU A 134 7.30 -7.66 -8.78
C LEU A 134 5.92 -8.11 -9.26
N ASP A 135 5.55 -9.37 -9.00
CA ASP A 135 4.23 -9.89 -9.35
C ASP A 135 3.12 -9.11 -8.63
N MET A 136 3.30 -8.82 -7.35
CA MET A 136 2.35 -8.06 -6.56
C MET A 136 2.15 -6.62 -7.07
N PHE A 137 3.22 -5.94 -7.51
CA PHE A 137 3.11 -4.56 -8.01
C PHE A 137 2.70 -4.48 -9.47
N ARG A 138 3.11 -5.44 -10.31
CA ARG A 138 2.86 -5.43 -11.75
C ARG A 138 1.54 -6.05 -12.13
N ASP A 139 1.17 -7.16 -11.49
CA ASP A 139 0.12 -8.06 -11.98
C ASP A 139 -1.19 -7.96 -11.18
N ALA A 140 -1.15 -7.42 -9.94
CA ALA A 140 -2.38 -7.22 -9.17
C ALA A 140 -3.26 -6.14 -9.79
N THR A 141 -4.53 -6.47 -10.00
CA THR A 141 -5.51 -5.58 -10.63
C THR A 141 -6.24 -4.70 -9.62
N THR A 142 -6.15 -5.02 -8.33
CA THR A 142 -6.77 -4.29 -7.23
C THR A 142 -5.88 -4.27 -5.99
N VAL A 143 -6.19 -3.37 -5.06
CA VAL A 143 -5.54 -3.36 -3.73
C VAL A 143 -5.78 -4.68 -2.99
N ALA A 144 -6.99 -5.25 -3.10
CA ALA A 144 -7.34 -6.53 -2.49
C ALA A 144 -6.51 -7.70 -3.05
N GLU A 145 -6.31 -7.77 -4.37
CA GLU A 145 -5.45 -8.80 -4.95
C GLU A 145 -4.02 -8.68 -4.48
N ARG A 146 -3.49 -7.47 -4.38
CA ARG A 146 -2.16 -7.24 -3.84
C ARG A 146 -2.01 -7.68 -2.40
N ASP A 147 -2.98 -7.36 -1.55
CA ASP A 147 -3.04 -7.78 -0.15
C ASP A 147 -3.12 -9.31 -0.01
N SER A 148 -3.95 -9.95 -0.85
CA SER A 148 -4.15 -11.41 -0.82
C SER A 148 -2.88 -12.22 -1.03
N VAL A 149 -1.86 -11.69 -1.73
CA VAL A 149 -0.60 -12.40 -1.99
C VAL A 149 0.11 -12.79 -0.68
N LEU A 150 0.23 -11.85 0.24
CA LEU A 150 0.92 -12.10 1.51
C LEU A 150 0.02 -12.83 2.53
N LEU A 151 -1.26 -12.56 2.53
CA LEU A 151 -2.22 -13.26 3.38
C LEU A 151 -2.32 -14.75 3.00
N ASN A 152 -2.34 -15.08 1.71
CA ASN A 152 -2.31 -16.48 1.25
C ASN A 152 -1.01 -17.19 1.66
N ARG A 153 0.13 -16.52 1.54
CA ARG A 153 1.41 -17.05 2.02
C ARG A 153 1.43 -17.28 3.53
N ALA A 154 0.80 -16.39 4.29
CA ALA A 154 0.65 -16.58 5.74
C ALA A 154 -0.22 -17.80 6.08
N ALA A 155 -1.29 -18.03 5.31
CA ALA A 155 -2.11 -19.22 5.44
C ALA A 155 -1.37 -20.52 5.05
N GLU A 156 -0.57 -20.47 3.97
CA GLU A 156 0.30 -21.59 3.58
C GLU A 156 1.35 -21.94 4.65
N ASN A 157 1.82 -20.93 5.38
CA ASN A 157 2.75 -21.08 6.50
C ASN A 157 2.06 -21.46 7.83
N GLY A 158 0.74 -21.67 7.83
CA GLY A 158 -0.03 -22.07 9.02
C GLY A 158 -0.19 -20.95 10.06
N MET A 159 0.00 -19.69 9.70
CA MET A 159 -0.20 -18.53 10.59
C MET A 159 -1.66 -18.10 10.66
N LEU A 160 -2.41 -18.35 9.60
CA LEU A 160 -3.83 -18.07 9.43
C LEU A 160 -4.53 -19.28 8.83
N SER A 161 -5.84 -19.41 9.06
CA SER A 161 -6.66 -20.25 8.20
C SER A 161 -6.89 -19.56 6.84
N ARG A 162 -7.28 -20.31 5.82
CA ARG A 162 -7.65 -19.74 4.51
C ARG A 162 -8.84 -18.78 4.62
N ASP A 163 -9.82 -19.13 5.45
CA ASP A 163 -10.99 -18.29 5.69
C ASP A 163 -10.61 -16.98 6.38
N ALA A 164 -9.67 -17.02 7.34
CA ALA A 164 -9.11 -15.85 7.99
C ALA A 164 -8.37 -14.94 6.98
N ALA A 165 -7.59 -15.51 6.08
CA ALA A 165 -6.90 -14.74 5.03
C ALA A 165 -7.90 -14.01 4.12
N VAL A 166 -8.97 -14.68 3.70
CA VAL A 166 -10.05 -14.05 2.90
C VAL A 166 -10.78 -12.97 3.68
N PHE A 167 -11.05 -13.21 4.96
CA PHE A 167 -11.71 -12.24 5.84
C PHE A 167 -10.85 -10.98 6.01
N LEU A 168 -9.57 -11.14 6.36
CA LEU A 168 -8.66 -10.01 6.55
C LEU A 168 -8.50 -9.21 5.27
N CYS A 169 -8.32 -9.84 4.12
CA CYS A 169 -8.18 -9.15 2.84
C CYS A 169 -9.39 -8.24 2.54
N LYS A 170 -10.61 -8.70 2.83
CA LYS A 170 -11.83 -7.86 2.68
C LYS A 170 -11.86 -6.73 3.70
N LEU A 171 -11.55 -7.06 4.96
CA LEU A 171 -11.59 -6.09 6.05
C LEU A 171 -10.58 -4.95 5.80
N ASP A 172 -9.35 -5.29 5.47
CA ASP A 172 -8.27 -4.35 5.22
C ASP A 172 -8.62 -3.40 4.06
N THR A 173 -9.14 -3.97 2.98
CA THR A 173 -9.59 -3.18 1.81
C THR A 173 -10.74 -2.26 2.15
N TYR A 174 -11.75 -2.72 2.89
CA TYR A 174 -12.91 -1.89 3.25
C TYR A 174 -12.54 -0.81 4.28
N LEU A 175 -11.69 -1.13 5.24
CA LEU A 175 -11.19 -0.18 6.22
C LEU A 175 -10.38 0.92 5.53
N PHE A 176 -9.43 0.54 4.69
CA PHE A 176 -8.61 1.47 3.92
C PHE A 176 -9.46 2.39 3.05
N ARG A 177 -10.42 1.83 2.30
CA ARG A 177 -11.35 2.60 1.49
C ARG A 177 -12.20 3.56 2.33
N GLY A 178 -12.73 3.10 3.45
CA GLY A 178 -13.53 3.92 4.37
C GLY A 178 -12.74 5.12 4.87
N MET A 179 -11.50 4.90 5.31
CA MET A 179 -10.63 5.97 5.82
C MET A 179 -10.21 6.93 4.71
N LEU A 180 -9.85 6.44 3.52
CA LEU A 180 -9.59 7.32 2.37
C LEU A 180 -10.78 8.22 2.04
N SER A 181 -11.98 7.64 2.00
CA SER A 181 -13.21 8.40 1.73
C SER A 181 -13.47 9.47 2.78
N ASP A 182 -13.21 9.16 4.05
CA ASP A 182 -13.39 10.08 5.18
C ASP A 182 -12.40 11.25 5.15
N LEU A 183 -11.21 11.05 4.59
CA LEU A 183 -10.15 12.05 4.53
C LEU A 183 -10.30 13.02 3.34
N ARG A 184 -11.15 12.69 2.36
CA ARG A 184 -11.34 13.53 1.17
C ARG A 184 -11.82 14.93 1.55
N GLY A 185 -11.17 15.93 0.96
CA GLY A 185 -11.53 17.34 1.14
C GLY A 185 -11.24 17.88 2.55
N ARG A 186 -10.54 17.12 3.41
CA ARG A 186 -10.05 17.63 4.69
C ARG A 186 -8.71 18.32 4.47
N ASP A 187 -8.54 19.46 5.11
CA ASP A 187 -7.27 20.16 5.22
C ASP A 187 -6.60 19.67 6.52
N LEU A 188 -5.58 18.82 6.37
CA LEU A 188 -4.92 18.14 7.48
C LEU A 188 -3.44 18.47 7.49
N GLU A 189 -2.89 18.60 8.69
CA GLU A 189 -1.47 18.78 8.92
C GLU A 189 -0.72 17.43 8.96
N GLU A 190 0.62 17.49 8.93
CA GLU A 190 1.46 16.30 8.92
C GLU A 190 1.20 15.36 10.12
N ASP A 191 0.99 15.91 11.30
CA ASP A 191 0.73 15.14 12.51
C ASP A 191 -0.63 14.43 12.48
N ASP A 192 -1.63 15.01 11.79
CA ASP A 192 -2.94 14.39 11.59
C ASP A 192 -2.81 13.13 10.72
N PHE A 193 -2.02 13.18 9.64
CA PHE A 193 -1.78 11.99 8.78
C PHE A 193 -1.08 10.87 9.54
N ARG A 194 -0.12 11.20 10.40
CA ARG A 194 0.53 10.22 11.28
C ARG A 194 -0.44 9.61 12.25
N TRP A 195 -1.32 10.43 12.83
CA TRP A 195 -2.35 9.95 13.75
C TRP A 195 -3.33 9.00 13.04
N VAL A 196 -3.84 9.38 11.87
CA VAL A 196 -4.77 8.55 11.07
C VAL A 196 -4.10 7.25 10.65
N THR A 197 -2.84 7.29 10.19
CA THR A 197 -2.09 6.07 9.85
C THR A 197 -1.95 5.15 11.05
N ARG A 198 -1.68 5.70 12.23
CA ARG A 198 -1.61 4.95 13.48
C ARG A 198 -2.94 4.30 13.84
N GLU A 199 -4.05 5.04 13.73
CA GLU A 199 -5.39 4.51 13.96
C GLU A 199 -5.71 3.35 13.01
N PHE A 200 -5.40 3.50 11.73
CA PHE A 200 -5.52 2.43 10.74
C PHE A 200 -4.74 1.17 11.15
N MET A 201 -3.48 1.32 11.53
CA MET A 201 -2.63 0.21 11.96
C MET A 201 -3.12 -0.45 13.24
N ASP A 202 -3.62 0.31 14.23
CA ASP A 202 -4.21 -0.24 15.45
C ASP A 202 -5.42 -1.11 15.15
N LEU A 203 -6.26 -0.71 14.20
CA LEU A 203 -7.41 -1.50 13.77
C LEU A 203 -6.98 -2.78 13.05
N LEU A 204 -6.00 -2.70 12.13
CA LEU A 204 -5.43 -3.88 11.46
C LEU A 204 -4.83 -4.86 12.46
N ILE A 205 -3.94 -4.40 13.33
CA ILE A 205 -3.26 -5.25 14.33
C ILE A 205 -4.27 -5.97 15.23
N ARG A 206 -5.31 -5.28 15.69
CA ARG A 206 -6.39 -5.90 16.48
C ARG A 206 -7.12 -6.96 15.68
N SER A 207 -7.45 -6.70 14.42
CA SER A 207 -8.15 -7.64 13.56
C SER A 207 -7.29 -8.90 13.31
N TYR A 208 -6.02 -8.71 12.98
CA TYR A 208 -5.06 -9.79 12.76
C TYR A 208 -4.88 -10.65 14.01
N THR A 209 -4.77 -10.02 15.20
CA THR A 209 -4.63 -10.72 16.47
C THR A 209 -5.77 -11.71 16.71
N THR A 210 -6.99 -11.39 16.28
CA THR A 210 -8.15 -12.27 16.44
C THR A 210 -8.22 -13.43 15.45
N GLN A 211 -7.42 -13.37 14.38
CA GLN A 211 -7.44 -14.34 13.27
C GLN A 211 -6.21 -15.26 13.25
N LEU A 212 -5.21 -15.01 14.09
CA LEU A 212 -4.04 -15.87 14.18
C LEU A 212 -4.41 -17.27 14.62
N GLU A 213 -3.77 -18.26 14.00
CA GLU A 213 -3.84 -19.66 14.45
C GLU A 213 -3.24 -19.82 15.84
N GLU A 214 -3.72 -20.85 16.56
CA GLU A 214 -3.21 -21.20 17.88
C GLU A 214 -1.69 -21.45 17.81
N GLY A 215 -0.94 -20.79 18.68
CA GLY A 215 0.53 -20.88 18.69
C GLY A 215 1.25 -19.65 18.11
N TYR A 216 0.52 -18.65 17.64
CA TYR A 216 1.08 -17.38 17.22
C TYR A 216 0.53 -16.20 18.02
N SER A 217 1.34 -15.17 18.19
CA SER A 217 0.89 -13.89 18.77
C SER A 217 1.57 -12.71 18.10
N ILE A 218 0.92 -11.55 18.14
CA ILE A 218 1.48 -10.30 17.66
C ILE A 218 2.17 -9.58 18.81
N LEU A 219 3.44 -9.25 18.61
CA LEU A 219 4.21 -8.37 19.47
C LEU A 219 4.41 -7.04 18.75
N VAL A 220 3.94 -5.95 19.33
CA VAL A 220 4.19 -4.60 18.84
C VAL A 220 5.46 -4.08 19.49
N VAL A 221 6.49 -3.86 18.70
CA VAL A 221 7.80 -3.36 19.16
C VAL A 221 7.98 -1.94 18.64
N LYS A 222 8.41 -1.02 19.50
CA LYS A 222 8.75 0.34 19.05
C LYS A 222 9.97 0.29 18.11
N PRO A 223 9.99 1.07 17.04
CA PRO A 223 11.00 0.93 16.00
C PRO A 223 12.33 1.58 16.37
N ASP A 224 13.41 0.79 16.41
CA ASP A 224 14.79 1.30 16.31
C ASP A 224 15.37 1.17 14.88
N PHE A 225 14.58 0.71 13.94
CA PHE A 225 15.10 0.17 12.69
C PHE A 225 15.11 1.14 11.51
N VAL A 226 14.20 2.03 11.46
CA VAL A 226 14.12 2.97 10.33
C VAL A 226 15.27 3.96 10.41
N ALA A 227 15.76 4.23 11.63
CA ALA A 227 16.92 5.08 11.87
C ALA A 227 18.24 4.56 11.27
N GLN A 228 18.37 3.26 11.05
CA GLN A 228 19.64 2.69 10.59
C GLN A 228 19.83 2.65 9.07
N ASN A 229 18.78 2.77 8.27
CA ASN A 229 18.83 2.58 6.82
C ASN A 229 18.21 3.69 5.95
N ALA A 230 17.67 4.73 6.53
CA ALA A 230 17.03 5.79 5.76
C ALA A 230 17.83 7.10 5.83
N THR A 231 18.30 7.53 4.70
CA THR A 231 18.86 8.86 4.43
C THR A 231 17.78 9.95 4.30
N ARG A 232 16.54 9.64 4.61
CA ARG A 232 15.40 10.57 4.65
C ARG A 232 14.74 10.43 6.01
N ASP A 233 14.31 11.54 6.60
CA ASP A 233 13.64 11.73 7.90
C ASP A 233 12.81 10.53 8.41
N ALA A 234 13.51 9.44 8.66
CA ALA A 234 12.93 8.14 8.97
C ALA A 234 12.46 8.03 10.41
N ASP A 235 12.98 8.87 11.30
CA ASP A 235 12.57 8.93 12.72
C ASP A 235 11.10 9.32 12.90
N GLU A 236 10.48 9.85 11.83
CA GLU A 236 9.15 10.38 11.88
C GLU A 236 8.08 9.48 11.27
N ARG A 237 8.44 8.47 10.47
CA ARG A 237 7.47 7.75 9.62
C ARG A 237 6.87 6.52 10.24
N SER A 238 7.63 5.74 10.98
CA SER A 238 7.13 4.48 11.49
C SER A 238 6.83 4.56 12.96
N SER A 239 5.60 4.29 13.30
CA SER A 239 5.15 4.19 14.68
C SER A 239 5.14 2.76 15.21
N TYR A 240 5.18 1.75 14.35
CA TYR A 240 5.03 0.35 14.77
C TYR A 240 5.99 -0.60 14.08
N ARG A 241 6.57 -1.48 14.88
CA ARG A 241 7.09 -2.77 14.42
C ARG A 241 6.23 -3.86 14.96
N VAL A 242 5.75 -4.65 14.05
CA VAL A 242 4.99 -5.83 14.38
C VAL A 242 5.89 -7.03 14.20
N LYS A 243 5.95 -7.88 15.21
CA LYS A 243 6.56 -9.21 15.17
C LYS A 243 5.48 -10.25 15.43
N ILE A 244 5.43 -11.25 14.55
CA ILE A 244 4.58 -12.42 14.76
C ILE A 244 5.47 -13.51 15.33
N ILE A 245 5.28 -13.78 16.59
CA ILE A 245 6.13 -14.75 17.31
C ILE A 245 5.34 -16.02 17.64
N PRO A 246 6.00 -17.20 17.55
CA PRO A 246 5.41 -18.41 18.06
C PRO A 246 5.27 -18.33 19.59
N VAL A 247 4.10 -18.67 20.09
CA VAL A 247 3.84 -18.82 21.53
C VAL A 247 4.43 -20.16 21.96
N LYS A 248 5.49 -20.14 22.78
CA LYS A 248 5.96 -21.35 23.44
C LYS A 248 4.99 -21.68 24.57
N PHE A 249 4.10 -22.64 24.35
CA PHE A 249 3.39 -23.25 25.46
C PHE A 249 4.44 -23.90 26.37
N GLY A 250 4.52 -23.47 27.62
CA GLY A 250 5.30 -24.19 28.64
C GLY A 250 4.80 -25.66 28.74
N PRO A 251 5.67 -26.61 29.15
CA PRO A 251 5.26 -27.99 29.25
C PRO A 251 3.96 -28.08 30.08
N ALA A 252 2.94 -28.74 29.50
CA ALA A 252 1.67 -28.94 30.17
C ALA A 252 1.95 -29.50 31.59
N THR A 253 1.58 -28.76 32.62
CA THR A 253 1.66 -29.22 33.98
C THR A 253 0.80 -30.50 34.04
N LYS A 254 1.45 -31.66 34.07
CA LYS A 254 0.79 -32.95 34.28
C LYS A 254 -0.05 -32.82 35.54
N GLY A 255 -1.35 -32.88 35.36
CA GLY A 255 -2.30 -32.80 36.45
C GLY A 255 -1.88 -33.77 37.54
N VAL A 256 -1.71 -33.24 38.74
CA VAL A 256 -1.53 -34.03 39.95
C VAL A 256 -2.83 -34.83 40.15
N SER A 257 -2.79 -36.08 39.79
CA SER A 257 -3.85 -37.05 40.18
C SER A 257 -3.95 -37.04 41.70
N LYS A 258 -5.04 -36.52 42.24
CA LYS A 258 -5.40 -36.73 43.62
C LYS A 258 -5.78 -38.20 43.74
N ALA A 259 -4.86 -38.98 44.26
CA ALA A 259 -5.20 -40.29 44.83
C ALA A 259 -6.09 -40.07 46.06
N THR A 260 -7.31 -40.50 45.96
CA THR A 260 -8.22 -40.70 47.08
C THR A 260 -7.74 -41.91 47.89
N ALA A 261 -7.47 -41.71 49.13
CA ALA A 261 -7.49 -42.74 50.16
C ALA A 261 -8.75 -42.53 50.98
#